data_1e0833718812d67117d44fe70ef23b8a
#
_entry.id   1e0833718812d67117d44fe70ef23b8a
#
_cell.length_a   1.000
_cell.length_b   1.000
_cell.length_c   1.000
_cell.angle_alpha   90.00
_cell.angle_beta   90.00
_cell.angle_gamma   90.00
#
_symmetry.space_group_name_H-M   'P 1'
#
loop_
_entity.id
_entity.type
_entity.pdbx_description
1 polymer ?
#
loop_
_entity_poly.entity_id
_entity_poly.type
_entity_poly.pdbx_seq_one_letter_code
_entity_poly.pdbx_strand_id
1 'polypeptide(L)'
;MIVTVFRSRLRPGVREEYVALADRMNELARTMPGYISHKGFFAEDGERVTVVEFEHEEGMRAWRMNPEHRDAQKLARERYYDAYSVQICEVKRQNSFQRE
;
A
#
# COMPACT_ATOMS: atom_id res chain seq x y z
N MET A 1 -15.60 0.04 -5.38
CA MET A 1 -14.12 -0.03 -5.36
C MET A 1 -13.59 0.62 -4.11
N ILE A 2 -12.67 -0.06 -3.46
CA ILE A 2 -12.04 0.42 -2.23
C ILE A 2 -10.59 0.80 -2.54
N VAL A 3 -10.17 1.94 -2.01
CA VAL A 3 -8.80 2.44 -2.18
C VAL A 3 -8.18 2.66 -0.82
N THR A 4 -7.01 2.07 -0.60
CA THR A 4 -6.20 2.38 0.57
C THR A 4 -5.14 3.39 0.17
N VAL A 5 -5.05 4.49 0.90
CA VAL A 5 -4.00 5.48 0.76
C VAL A 5 -3.13 5.39 2.00
N PHE A 6 -1.92 4.88 1.83
CA PHE A 6 -0.97 4.69 2.91
C PHE A 6 0.17 5.69 2.75
N ARG A 7 0.33 6.58 3.72
CA ARG A 7 1.36 7.60 3.70
C ARG A 7 2.35 7.33 4.83
N SER A 8 3.63 7.38 4.50
CA SER A 8 4.67 7.09 5.49
C SER A 8 5.89 7.95 5.33
N ARG A 9 6.63 8.06 6.43
CA ARG A 9 7.97 8.65 6.47
C ARG A 9 8.90 7.57 6.95
N LEU A 10 9.93 7.28 6.16
CA LEU A 10 10.89 6.24 6.51
C LEU A 10 12.04 6.82 7.31
N ARG A 11 12.59 5.98 8.18
CA ARG A 11 13.82 6.29 8.88
C ARG A 11 14.96 6.40 7.86
N PRO A 12 16.02 7.17 8.15
CA PRO A 12 17.15 7.27 7.24
C PRO A 12 17.81 5.91 7.00
N GLY A 13 18.20 5.65 5.75
CA GLY A 13 19.02 4.51 5.39
C GLY A 13 18.27 3.19 5.20
N VAL A 14 16.95 3.18 5.29
CA VAL A 14 16.16 1.93 5.18
C VAL A 14 15.34 1.82 3.91
N ARG A 15 15.45 2.79 3.01
CA ARG A 15 14.60 2.86 1.81
C ARG A 15 14.65 1.60 0.96
N GLU A 16 15.85 1.11 0.69
CA GLU A 16 16.03 -0.05 -0.18
C GLU A 16 15.40 -1.31 0.42
N GLU A 17 15.65 -1.56 1.70
CA GLU A 17 15.06 -2.69 2.40
C GLU A 17 13.54 -2.59 2.47
N TYR A 18 13.05 -1.38 2.73
CA TYR A 18 11.60 -1.14 2.80
C TYR A 18 10.93 -1.39 1.47
N VAL A 19 11.52 -0.90 0.37
CA VAL A 19 10.94 -1.10 -0.97
C VAL A 19 10.88 -2.58 -1.32
N ALA A 20 11.89 -3.36 -0.95
CA ALA A 20 11.87 -4.81 -1.17
C ALA A 20 10.70 -5.46 -0.42
N LEU A 21 10.44 -5.05 0.82
CA LEU A 21 9.31 -5.55 1.59
C LEU A 21 7.98 -5.13 0.96
N ALA A 22 7.88 -3.87 0.52
CA ALA A 22 6.68 -3.36 -0.15
C ALA A 22 6.40 -4.12 -1.45
N ASP A 23 7.44 -4.45 -2.22
CA ASP A 23 7.29 -5.24 -3.44
C ASP A 23 6.75 -6.63 -3.14
N ARG A 24 7.19 -7.24 -2.05
CA ARG A 24 6.65 -8.53 -1.61
C ARG A 24 5.18 -8.42 -1.23
N MET A 25 4.79 -7.34 -0.56
CA MET A 25 3.39 -7.09 -0.21
C MET A 25 2.53 -6.88 -1.45
N ASN A 26 3.08 -6.26 -2.49
CA ASN A 26 2.41 -6.13 -3.77
C ASN A 26 2.17 -7.51 -4.42
N GLU A 27 3.17 -8.38 -4.42
CA GLU A 27 3.01 -9.75 -4.93
C GLU A 27 1.89 -10.48 -4.20
N LEU A 28 1.84 -10.33 -2.87
CA LEU A 28 0.80 -10.93 -2.06
C LEU A 28 -0.58 -10.38 -2.41
N ALA A 29 -0.69 -9.06 -2.58
CA ALA A 29 -1.95 -8.40 -2.94
C ALA A 29 -2.52 -8.95 -4.25
N ARG A 30 -1.65 -9.23 -5.21
CA ARG A 30 -2.05 -9.76 -6.53
C ARG A 30 -2.74 -11.11 -6.45
N THR A 31 -2.52 -11.86 -5.38
CA THR A 31 -3.15 -13.17 -5.20
C THR A 31 -4.53 -13.08 -4.56
N MET A 32 -4.92 -11.90 -4.10
CA MET A 32 -6.21 -11.72 -3.42
C MET A 32 -7.34 -11.44 -4.41
N PRO A 33 -8.56 -11.89 -4.10
CA PRO A 33 -9.70 -11.65 -4.99
C PRO A 33 -10.00 -10.16 -5.11
N GLY A 34 -10.30 -9.73 -6.34
CA GLY A 34 -10.66 -8.34 -6.60
C GLY A 34 -9.51 -7.35 -6.64
N TYR A 35 -8.27 -7.82 -6.64
CA TYR A 35 -7.11 -6.94 -6.77
C TYR A 35 -7.17 -6.14 -8.08
N ILE A 36 -6.88 -4.84 -7.98
CA ILE A 36 -6.80 -3.96 -9.15
C ILE A 36 -5.38 -3.42 -9.32
N SER A 37 -4.84 -2.79 -8.29
CA SER A 37 -3.51 -2.18 -8.39
C SER A 37 -2.86 -1.97 -7.03
N HIS A 38 -1.55 -1.86 -7.06
CA HIS A 38 -0.74 -1.50 -5.89
C HIS A 38 0.47 -0.74 -6.41
N LYS A 39 0.61 0.52 -6.04
CA LYS A 39 1.71 1.34 -6.54
C LYS A 39 2.18 2.32 -5.48
N GLY A 40 3.50 2.44 -5.35
CA GLY A 40 4.11 3.35 -4.40
C GLY A 40 4.82 4.50 -5.12
N PHE A 41 4.82 5.66 -4.46
CA PHE A 41 5.41 6.89 -4.97
C PHE A 41 6.23 7.55 -3.85
N PHE A 42 7.29 8.26 -4.24
CA PHE A 42 8.01 9.12 -3.31
C PHE A 42 7.84 10.57 -3.74
N ALA A 43 7.43 11.41 -2.81
CA ALA A 43 7.39 12.85 -3.02
C ALA A 43 8.80 13.43 -2.89
N GLU A 44 8.98 14.67 -3.37
CA GLU A 44 10.27 15.34 -3.28
C GLU A 44 10.76 15.50 -1.84
N ASP A 45 9.83 15.66 -0.90
CA ASP A 45 10.16 15.81 0.51
C ASP A 45 10.44 14.49 1.23
N GLY A 46 10.43 13.37 0.48
CA GLY A 46 10.71 12.06 1.02
C GLY A 46 9.51 11.27 1.51
N GLU A 47 8.33 11.87 1.51
CA GLU A 47 7.12 11.12 1.88
C GLU A 47 6.83 10.04 0.86
N ARG A 48 6.54 8.82 1.34
CA ARG A 48 6.08 7.74 0.48
C ARG A 48 4.58 7.61 0.56
N VAL A 49 3.96 7.46 -0.60
CA VAL A 49 2.53 7.18 -0.68
C VAL A 49 2.33 5.89 -1.46
N THR A 50 1.59 4.96 -0.88
CA THR A 50 1.19 3.73 -1.57
C THR A 50 -0.31 3.78 -1.77
N VAL A 51 -0.73 3.58 -3.02
CA VAL A 51 -2.14 3.54 -3.39
C VAL A 51 -2.47 2.09 -3.78
N VAL A 52 -3.45 1.51 -3.10
CA VAL A 52 -3.85 0.12 -3.32
C VAL A 52 -5.34 0.11 -3.63
N GLU A 53 -5.70 -0.55 -4.74
CA GLU A 53 -7.09 -0.60 -5.19
C GLU A 53 -7.59 -2.03 -5.26
N PHE A 54 -8.78 -2.25 -4.72
CA PHE A 54 -9.51 -3.51 -4.81
C PHE A 54 -10.95 -3.25 -5.25
N GLU A 55 -11.54 -4.21 -5.97
CA GLU A 55 -12.94 -4.10 -6.37
C GLU A 55 -13.89 -4.05 -5.18
N HIS A 56 -13.58 -4.84 -4.15
CA HIS A 56 -14.43 -4.98 -2.96
C HIS A 56 -13.58 -4.97 -1.68
N GLU A 57 -14.20 -4.55 -0.60
CA GLU A 57 -13.55 -4.51 0.71
C GLU A 57 -13.07 -5.88 1.17
N GLU A 58 -13.77 -6.93 0.78
CA GLU A 58 -13.44 -8.30 1.15
C GLU A 58 -12.03 -8.70 0.76
N GLY A 59 -11.63 -8.42 -0.48
CA GLY A 59 -10.28 -8.74 -0.97
C GLY A 59 -9.21 -7.92 -0.28
N MET A 60 -9.48 -6.65 -0.08
CA MET A 60 -8.55 -5.77 0.63
C MET A 60 -8.38 -6.22 2.07
N ARG A 61 -9.46 -6.62 2.72
CA ARG A 61 -9.39 -7.12 4.09
C ARG A 61 -8.59 -8.42 4.17
N ALA A 62 -8.81 -9.33 3.22
CA ALA A 62 -8.06 -10.59 3.16
C ALA A 62 -6.55 -10.33 3.06
N TRP A 63 -6.16 -9.37 2.24
CA TRP A 63 -4.75 -8.96 2.11
C TRP A 63 -4.22 -8.38 3.43
N ARG A 64 -4.95 -7.42 3.98
CA ARG A 64 -4.57 -6.72 5.21
C ARG A 64 -4.44 -7.67 6.40
N MET A 65 -5.31 -8.66 6.47
CA MET A 65 -5.37 -9.63 7.58
C MET A 65 -4.48 -10.86 7.35
N ASN A 66 -3.87 -10.97 6.18
CA ASN A 66 -2.97 -12.09 5.91
C ASN A 66 -1.80 -12.06 6.88
N PRO A 67 -1.41 -13.20 7.48
CA PRO A 67 -0.33 -13.26 8.45
C PRO A 67 0.99 -12.66 7.96
N GLU A 68 1.34 -12.89 6.71
CA GLU A 68 2.57 -12.31 6.13
C GLU A 68 2.50 -10.78 6.10
N HIS A 69 1.34 -10.23 5.72
CA HIS A 69 1.15 -8.77 5.70
C HIS A 69 1.21 -8.18 7.11
N ARG A 70 0.63 -8.87 8.06
CA ARG A 70 0.65 -8.43 9.47
C ARG A 70 2.06 -8.46 10.04
N ASP A 71 2.83 -9.49 9.72
CA ASP A 71 4.24 -9.59 10.12
C ASP A 71 5.07 -8.48 9.48
N ALA A 72 4.82 -8.18 8.21
CA ALA A 72 5.50 -7.09 7.51
C ALA A 72 5.20 -5.74 8.15
N GLN A 73 3.95 -5.49 8.54
CA GLN A 73 3.57 -4.26 9.22
C GLN A 73 4.28 -4.12 10.56
N LYS A 74 4.35 -5.20 11.31
CA LYS A 74 5.04 -5.21 12.60
C LYS A 74 6.53 -4.89 12.43
N LEU A 75 7.17 -5.56 11.49
CA LEU A 75 8.58 -5.33 11.19
C LEU A 75 8.83 -3.88 10.78
N ALA A 76 7.97 -3.35 9.91
CA ALA A 76 8.14 -1.99 9.42
C ALA A 76 7.94 -0.95 10.53
N ARG A 77 7.00 -1.17 11.45
CA ARG A 77 6.84 -0.28 12.61
C ARG A 77 8.08 -0.29 13.49
N GLU A 78 8.70 -1.42 13.65
CA GLU A 78 9.89 -1.56 14.50
C GLU A 78 11.15 -0.98 13.85
N ARG A 79 11.28 -1.11 12.52
CA ARG A 79 12.55 -0.84 11.85
C ARG A 79 12.54 0.27 10.80
N TYR A 80 11.41 0.52 10.15
CA TYR A 80 11.40 1.35 8.95
C TYR A 80 10.67 2.67 9.08
N TYR A 81 9.58 2.73 9.85
CA TYR A 81 8.76 3.94 9.89
C TYR A 81 9.15 4.88 11.00
N ASP A 82 9.27 6.18 10.67
CA ASP A 82 9.19 7.25 11.66
C ASP A 82 7.74 7.63 11.90
N ALA A 83 6.92 7.59 10.84
CA ALA A 83 5.50 7.92 10.94
C ALA A 83 4.74 7.28 9.79
N TYR A 84 3.46 7.01 10.01
CA TYR A 84 2.57 6.63 8.92
C TYR A 84 1.13 6.96 9.28
N SER A 85 0.32 7.06 8.23
CA SER A 85 -1.13 7.13 8.35
C SER A 85 -1.76 6.33 7.23
N VAL A 86 -2.97 5.83 7.47
CA VAL A 86 -3.68 5.04 6.48
C VAL A 86 -5.12 5.51 6.39
N GLN A 87 -5.62 5.62 5.17
CA GLN A 87 -7.02 5.92 4.90
C GLN A 87 -7.56 4.82 4.01
N ILE A 88 -8.72 4.30 4.37
CA ILE A 88 -9.44 3.33 3.55
C ILE A 88 -10.67 4.05 3.03
N CYS A 89 -10.75 4.20 1.71
CA CYS A 89 -11.72 5.05 1.06
C CYS A 89 -12.58 4.26 0.11
N GLU A 90 -13.87 4.58 0.09
CA GLU A 90 -14.77 4.06 -0.92
C GLU A 90 -14.80 5.06 -2.07
N VAL A 91 -14.60 4.58 -3.30
CA VAL A 91 -14.63 5.45 -4.48
C VAL A 91 -16.09 5.78 -4.78
N LYS A 92 -16.44 7.02 -4.57
CA LYS A 92 -17.79 7.51 -4.80
C LYS A 92 -18.03 7.80 -6.27
N ARG A 93 -17.02 8.27 -6.98
CA ARG A 93 -17.13 8.63 -8.39
C ARG A 93 -15.76 8.58 -9.03
N GLN A 94 -15.69 8.13 -10.25
CA GLN A 94 -14.44 8.00 -10.98
C GLN A 94 -14.61 8.45 -12.43
N ASN A 95 -13.60 9.11 -12.95
CA ASN A 95 -13.54 9.52 -14.35
C ASN A 95 -12.11 9.37 -14.82
N SER A 96 -11.94 8.94 -16.06
CA SER A 96 -10.61 8.78 -16.65
C SER A 96 -10.63 9.21 -18.11
N PHE A 97 -9.45 9.59 -18.60
CA PHE A 97 -9.24 9.95 -19.99
C PHE A 97 -7.93 9.31 -20.45
N GLN A 98 -7.94 8.82 -21.65
CA GLN A 98 -6.74 8.24 -22.25
C GLN A 98 -6.68 8.67 -23.72
N ARG A 99 -5.54 9.25 -24.11
CA ARG A 99 -5.31 9.64 -25.49
C ARG A 99 -4.86 8.43 -26.29
N GLU A 100 -5.44 8.26 -27.45
CA GLU A 100 -5.10 7.18 -28.37
C GLU A 100 -3.85 7.48 -29.18
#